data_c641ea2bd769ad87ab1cba56ac92b165
#
_entry.id   c641ea2bd769ad87ab1cba56ac92b165
#
_cell.length_a   1.000
_cell.length_b   1.000
_cell.length_c   1.000
_cell.angle_alpha   90.00
_cell.angle_beta   90.00
_cell.angle_gamma   90.00
#
_symmetry.space_group_name_H-M   'P 1'
#
loop_
_entity.id
_entity.type
_entity.pdbx_description
1 polymer ?
#
loop_
_entity_poly.entity_id
_entity_poly.type
_entity_poly.pdbx_seq_one_letter_code
_entity_poly.pdbx_strand_id
1 'polypeptide(L)'
;PANTEKVGLDDTVWPTAFKNFEQFIRDTGLNAADLTLNYDDIMDRMRGGELAMCFGSSAGVKILQDEGIDTTFLPFFGQDGQQWLMTTPYFQVALNRELEQDSARRDKAIQVLHVMLSEGAQNRIVYDGQDILSYSQNVSLRLTDYLEDVRPVVEQNHMYIRIASNDFFSISKDVVSRMIAGEYTAEQAYQA
;
A
#
# COMPACT_ATOMS: atom_id res chain seq x y z
N PRO A 1 22.40 6.36 12.95
CA PRO A 1 23.21 5.86 11.84
C PRO A 1 22.32 4.95 11.01
N ALA A 2 22.13 5.32 9.73
CA ALA A 2 21.45 4.45 8.81
C ALA A 2 22.24 3.13 8.74
N ASN A 3 21.57 2.01 8.88
CA ASN A 3 22.19 0.71 8.66
C ASN A 3 22.60 0.67 7.19
N THR A 4 23.90 0.81 6.93
CA THR A 4 24.48 0.83 5.58
C THR A 4 24.88 -0.57 5.13
N GLU A 5 24.51 -1.62 5.87
CA GLU A 5 24.66 -2.99 5.38
C GLU A 5 23.84 -3.13 4.09
N LYS A 6 24.48 -3.54 3.02
CA LYS A 6 23.79 -3.92 1.79
C LYS A 6 22.94 -5.13 2.12
N VAL A 7 21.65 -4.92 2.25
CA VAL A 7 20.68 -6.00 2.32
C VAL A 7 20.49 -6.50 0.89
N GLY A 8 21.08 -7.64 0.59
CA GLY A 8 20.80 -8.35 -0.65
C GLY A 8 19.38 -8.92 -0.64
N LEU A 9 18.86 -9.24 -1.80
CA LEU A 9 17.61 -9.99 -1.90
C LEU A 9 17.85 -11.42 -1.39
N ASP A 10 16.87 -11.96 -0.66
CA ASP A 10 16.93 -13.34 -0.17
C ASP A 10 16.88 -14.32 -1.35
N ASP A 11 17.92 -15.14 -1.49
CA ASP A 11 18.06 -16.12 -2.57
C ASP A 11 16.97 -17.20 -2.58
N THR A 12 16.20 -17.33 -1.50
CA THR A 12 15.13 -18.34 -1.40
C THR A 12 13.78 -17.84 -1.90
N VAL A 13 13.46 -16.57 -1.68
CA VAL A 13 12.14 -16.01 -1.96
C VAL A 13 12.10 -15.26 -3.29
N TRP A 14 13.06 -14.38 -3.53
CA TRP A 14 13.01 -13.46 -4.66
C TRP A 14 13.10 -14.13 -6.04
N PRO A 15 13.95 -15.15 -6.27
CA PRO A 15 13.96 -15.87 -7.54
C PRO A 15 12.60 -16.49 -7.87
N THR A 16 11.91 -17.03 -6.86
CA THR A 16 10.57 -17.59 -7.03
C THR A 16 9.54 -16.49 -7.32
N ALA A 17 9.62 -15.35 -6.62
CA ALA A 17 8.73 -14.22 -6.86
C ALA A 17 8.85 -13.69 -8.30
N PHE A 18 10.07 -13.51 -8.81
CA PHE A 18 10.28 -13.07 -10.19
C PHE A 18 9.79 -14.11 -11.22
N LYS A 19 9.99 -15.40 -10.98
CA LYS A 19 9.45 -16.47 -11.85
C LYS A 19 7.92 -16.48 -11.88
N ASN A 20 7.29 -16.32 -10.71
CA ASN A 20 5.84 -16.23 -10.63
C ASN A 20 5.32 -14.98 -11.34
N PHE A 21 6.02 -13.87 -11.23
CA PHE A 21 5.64 -12.64 -11.93
C PHE A 21 5.84 -12.76 -13.45
N GLU A 22 6.91 -13.38 -13.91
CA GLU A 22 7.11 -13.68 -15.32
C GLU A 22 5.99 -14.59 -15.87
N GLN A 23 5.56 -15.60 -15.10
CA GLN A 23 4.43 -16.43 -15.47
C GLN A 23 3.12 -15.62 -15.52
N PHE A 24 2.89 -14.75 -14.54
CA PHE A 24 1.75 -13.85 -14.52
C PHE A 24 1.69 -12.96 -15.76
N ILE A 25 2.82 -12.36 -16.19
CA ILE A 25 2.89 -11.57 -17.42
C ILE A 25 2.46 -12.41 -18.63
N ARG A 26 2.95 -13.64 -18.74
CA ARG A 26 2.58 -14.57 -19.83
C ARG A 26 1.09 -14.91 -19.84
N ASP A 27 0.56 -15.23 -18.66
CA ASP A 27 -0.82 -15.72 -18.53
C ASP A 27 -1.85 -14.60 -18.76
N THR A 28 -1.50 -13.36 -18.41
CA THR A 28 -2.39 -12.19 -18.55
C THR A 28 -2.21 -11.44 -19.86
N GLY A 29 -1.10 -11.66 -20.57
CA GLY A 29 -0.75 -10.88 -21.76
C GLY A 29 -0.31 -9.45 -21.46
N LEU A 30 0.01 -9.15 -20.21
CA LEU A 30 0.52 -7.84 -19.78
C LEU A 30 1.75 -7.45 -20.61
N ASN A 31 1.81 -6.23 -21.11
CA ASN A 31 2.83 -5.80 -22.05
C ASN A 31 3.17 -4.30 -21.94
N ALA A 32 4.12 -3.83 -22.74
CA ALA A 32 4.62 -2.46 -22.67
C ALA A 32 3.55 -1.36 -22.84
N ALA A 33 2.46 -1.63 -23.55
CA ALA A 33 1.39 -0.64 -23.71
C ALA A 33 0.65 -0.38 -22.39
N ASP A 34 0.58 -1.38 -21.51
CA ASP A 34 -0.08 -1.26 -20.19
C ASP A 34 0.73 -0.38 -19.22
N LEU A 35 2.03 -0.21 -19.46
CA LEU A 35 2.89 0.67 -18.66
C LEU A 35 2.57 2.16 -18.84
N THR A 36 1.81 2.51 -19.86
CA THR A 36 1.37 3.89 -20.11
C THR A 36 0.14 4.28 -19.31
N LEU A 37 -0.58 3.31 -18.76
CA LEU A 37 -1.79 3.55 -17.96
C LEU A 37 -1.41 4.16 -16.59
N ASN A 38 -2.12 5.19 -16.22
CA ASN A 38 -2.06 5.76 -14.87
C ASN A 38 -3.24 5.29 -14.01
N TYR A 39 -3.28 5.73 -12.76
CA TYR A 39 -4.34 5.33 -11.83
C TYR A 39 -5.73 5.78 -12.29
N ASP A 40 -5.84 6.98 -12.85
CA ASP A 40 -7.12 7.52 -13.31
C ASP A 40 -7.65 6.73 -14.51
N ASP A 41 -6.78 6.32 -15.44
CA ASP A 41 -7.14 5.44 -16.56
C ASP A 41 -7.72 4.11 -16.06
N ILE A 42 -7.14 3.53 -15.01
CA ILE A 42 -7.62 2.28 -14.41
C ILE A 42 -8.99 2.51 -13.76
N MET A 43 -9.16 3.60 -13.01
CA MET A 43 -10.43 3.94 -12.39
C MET A 43 -11.52 4.21 -13.41
N ASP A 44 -11.21 4.86 -14.54
CA ASP A 44 -12.15 5.09 -15.64
C ASP A 44 -12.60 3.79 -16.29
N ARG A 45 -11.69 2.84 -16.49
CA ARG A 45 -12.03 1.51 -17.00
C ARG A 45 -12.87 0.69 -16.02
N MET A 46 -12.64 0.82 -14.71
CA MET A 46 -13.51 0.23 -13.69
C MET A 46 -14.92 0.84 -13.77
N ARG A 47 -15.03 2.17 -13.90
CA ARG A 47 -16.32 2.88 -14.09
C ARG A 47 -17.05 2.41 -15.34
N GLY A 48 -16.31 2.19 -16.41
CA GLY A 48 -16.85 1.71 -17.70
C GLY A 48 -17.21 0.23 -17.71
N GLY A 49 -16.91 -0.54 -16.64
CA GLY A 49 -17.13 -1.98 -16.62
C GLY A 49 -16.17 -2.77 -17.52
N GLU A 50 -15.07 -2.16 -17.93
CA GLU A 50 -14.04 -2.80 -18.77
C GLU A 50 -13.10 -3.69 -17.93
N LEU A 51 -12.98 -3.42 -16.63
CA LEU A 51 -12.16 -4.18 -15.70
C LEU A 51 -13.03 -4.78 -14.61
N ALA A 52 -12.88 -6.10 -14.39
CA ALA A 52 -13.52 -6.80 -13.29
C ALA A 52 -12.77 -6.64 -11.95
N MET A 53 -11.45 -6.42 -12.00
CA MET A 53 -10.59 -6.26 -10.83
C MET A 53 -9.42 -5.33 -11.14
N CYS A 54 -8.97 -4.62 -10.12
CA CYS A 54 -7.70 -3.89 -10.18
C CYS A 54 -7.02 -3.87 -8.81
N PHE A 55 -5.72 -3.59 -8.79
CA PHE A 55 -5.04 -3.26 -7.54
C PHE A 55 -5.45 -1.85 -7.12
N GLY A 56 -5.93 -1.73 -5.89
CA GLY A 56 -6.44 -0.46 -5.40
C GLY A 56 -6.24 -0.29 -3.89
N SER A 57 -6.78 0.78 -3.38
CA SER A 57 -6.81 1.09 -1.95
C SER A 57 -8.25 1.15 -1.44
N SER A 58 -8.43 1.11 -0.12
CA SER A 58 -9.73 1.35 0.51
C SER A 58 -10.39 2.65 0.02
N ALA A 59 -9.61 3.72 -0.16
CA ALA A 59 -10.12 4.97 -0.70
C ALA A 59 -10.63 4.84 -2.14
N GLY A 60 -9.99 4.04 -2.99
CA GLY A 60 -10.44 3.79 -4.36
C GLY A 60 -11.78 3.05 -4.39
N VAL A 61 -11.96 2.04 -3.54
CA VAL A 61 -13.24 1.33 -3.41
C VAL A 61 -14.34 2.30 -2.97
N LYS A 62 -14.06 3.12 -1.96
CA LYS A 62 -15.03 4.12 -1.49
C LYS A 62 -15.46 5.07 -2.61
N ILE A 63 -14.54 5.57 -3.42
CA ILE A 63 -14.86 6.46 -4.54
C ILE A 63 -15.81 5.77 -5.52
N LEU A 64 -15.53 4.53 -5.91
CA LEU A 64 -16.37 3.79 -6.84
C LEU A 64 -17.78 3.52 -6.26
N GLN A 65 -17.87 3.17 -4.99
CA GLN A 65 -19.15 2.94 -4.33
C GLN A 65 -19.96 4.23 -4.15
N ASP A 66 -19.33 5.33 -3.80
CA ASP A 66 -19.99 6.65 -3.72
C ASP A 66 -20.54 7.08 -5.11
N GLU A 67 -19.95 6.60 -6.19
CA GLU A 67 -20.42 6.78 -7.57
C GLU A 67 -21.47 5.74 -7.98
N GLY A 68 -21.87 4.82 -7.10
CA GLY A 68 -22.89 3.81 -7.34
C GLY A 68 -22.38 2.55 -8.06
N ILE A 69 -21.07 2.35 -8.11
CA ILE A 69 -20.46 1.15 -8.71
C ILE A 69 -20.28 0.10 -7.62
N ASP A 70 -20.95 -1.04 -7.81
CA ASP A 70 -20.87 -2.17 -6.86
C ASP A 70 -19.48 -2.81 -6.92
N THR A 71 -18.68 -2.52 -5.90
CA THR A 71 -17.32 -3.01 -5.75
C THR A 71 -17.07 -3.49 -4.34
N THR A 72 -16.22 -4.49 -4.18
CA THR A 72 -15.75 -4.96 -2.88
C THR A 72 -14.23 -4.93 -2.80
N PHE A 73 -13.71 -4.90 -1.58
CA PHE A 73 -12.28 -4.90 -1.31
C PHE A 73 -11.83 -6.31 -0.95
N LEU A 74 -10.97 -6.90 -1.77
CA LEU A 74 -10.47 -8.25 -1.55
C LEU A 74 -9.05 -8.23 -0.97
N PRO A 75 -8.72 -9.11 -0.03
CA PRO A 75 -7.37 -9.29 0.48
C PRO A 75 -6.49 -10.01 -0.55
N PHE A 76 -5.18 -9.95 -0.36
CA PHE A 76 -4.26 -10.83 -1.07
C PHE A 76 -4.31 -12.25 -0.49
N PHE A 77 -4.13 -13.24 -1.34
CA PHE A 77 -4.08 -14.63 -0.95
C PHE A 77 -2.62 -15.12 -0.99
N GLY A 78 -2.16 -15.64 0.15
CA GLY A 78 -0.89 -16.37 0.22
C GLY A 78 -0.99 -17.76 -0.44
N GLN A 79 0.15 -18.39 -0.65
CA GLN A 79 0.20 -19.77 -1.21
C GLN A 79 -0.48 -20.81 -0.32
N ASP A 80 -0.56 -20.54 0.97
CA ASP A 80 -1.25 -21.34 1.99
C ASP A 80 -2.75 -21.06 2.09
N GLY A 81 -3.26 -20.18 1.23
CA GLY A 81 -4.65 -19.72 1.26
C GLY A 81 -4.94 -18.69 2.35
N GLN A 82 -3.94 -18.29 3.14
CA GLN A 82 -4.13 -17.21 4.11
C GLN A 82 -4.34 -15.87 3.41
N GLN A 83 -5.19 -15.06 4.00
CA GLN A 83 -5.52 -13.73 3.52
C GLN A 83 -4.65 -12.67 4.20
N TRP A 84 -4.17 -11.72 3.41
CA TRP A 84 -3.29 -10.65 3.85
C TRP A 84 -3.72 -9.30 3.31
N LEU A 85 -3.50 -8.24 4.09
CA LEU A 85 -3.62 -6.87 3.64
C LEU A 85 -2.26 -6.18 3.66
N MET A 86 -1.99 -5.43 2.61
CA MET A 86 -0.87 -4.50 2.61
C MET A 86 -1.33 -3.16 3.17
N THR A 87 -0.60 -2.66 4.17
CA THR A 87 -0.85 -1.34 4.73
C THR A 87 0.36 -0.44 4.52
N THR A 88 0.11 0.86 4.48
CA THR A 88 1.18 1.86 4.45
C THR A 88 0.85 2.95 5.46
N PRO A 89 1.85 3.54 6.15
CA PRO A 89 1.62 4.73 6.94
C PRO A 89 1.12 5.86 6.02
N TYR A 90 -0.14 6.26 6.20
CA TYR A 90 -0.75 7.27 5.34
C TYR A 90 -0.36 8.69 5.76
N PHE A 91 -0.33 8.94 7.06
CA PHE A 91 0.11 10.22 7.61
C PHE A 91 1.46 10.06 8.30
N GLN A 92 2.38 10.89 7.89
CA GLN A 92 3.66 11.05 8.56
C GLN A 92 3.75 12.49 9.05
N VAL A 93 4.04 12.67 10.32
CA VAL A 93 4.21 13.99 10.92
C VAL A 93 5.67 14.15 11.30
N ALA A 94 6.31 15.18 10.77
CA ALA A 94 7.66 15.57 11.12
C ALA A 94 7.65 16.96 11.79
N LEU A 95 8.47 17.11 12.80
CA LEU A 95 8.74 18.41 13.38
C LEU A 95 9.92 19.07 12.66
N ASN A 96 9.82 20.39 12.40
CA ASN A 96 10.91 21.12 11.78
C ASN A 96 12.10 21.16 12.74
N ARG A 97 13.29 20.85 12.23
CA ARG A 97 14.54 20.84 12.98
C ARG A 97 14.87 22.20 13.64
N GLU A 98 14.46 23.31 13.03
CA GLU A 98 14.66 24.64 13.60
C GLU A 98 14.02 24.82 14.98
N LEU A 99 13.01 23.99 15.32
CA LEU A 99 12.39 23.97 16.64
C LEU A 99 13.35 23.52 17.75
N GLU A 100 14.48 22.92 17.42
CA GLU A 100 15.53 22.58 18.41
C GLU A 100 16.07 23.83 19.11
N GLN A 101 16.05 24.97 18.45
CA GLN A 101 16.55 26.24 18.94
C GLN A 101 15.49 27.13 19.61
N ASP A 102 14.21 26.76 19.55
CA ASP A 102 13.10 27.47 20.16
C ASP A 102 12.24 26.51 20.97
N SER A 103 12.58 26.36 22.26
CA SER A 103 11.92 25.43 23.16
C SER A 103 10.43 25.71 23.33
N ALA A 104 10.04 26.98 23.41
CA ALA A 104 8.64 27.36 23.60
C ALA A 104 7.78 27.00 22.39
N ARG A 105 8.32 27.20 21.19
CA ARG A 105 7.64 26.82 19.94
C ARG A 105 7.63 25.31 19.72
N ARG A 106 8.72 24.63 20.08
CA ARG A 106 8.82 23.17 20.07
C ARG A 106 7.76 22.55 20.98
N ASP A 107 7.62 23.03 22.21
CA ASP A 107 6.68 22.49 23.19
C ASP A 107 5.22 22.67 22.70
N LYS A 108 4.91 23.77 22.06
CA LYS A 108 3.58 23.97 21.41
C LYS A 108 3.38 22.99 20.26
N ALA A 109 4.40 22.76 19.41
CA ALA A 109 4.30 21.80 18.31
C ALA A 109 4.08 20.37 18.84
N ILE A 110 4.76 19.99 19.92
CA ILE A 110 4.57 18.70 20.58
C ILE A 110 3.15 18.59 21.17
N GLN A 111 2.60 19.66 21.77
CA GLN A 111 1.22 19.67 22.25
C GLN A 111 0.22 19.44 21.09
N VAL A 112 0.42 20.08 19.95
CA VAL A 112 -0.42 19.84 18.77
C VAL A 112 -0.32 18.39 18.33
N LEU A 113 0.90 17.82 18.29
CA LEU A 113 1.10 16.42 17.94
C LEU A 113 0.38 15.48 18.93
N HIS A 114 0.43 15.76 20.24
CA HIS A 114 -0.30 14.98 21.23
C HIS A 114 -1.82 15.05 21.02
N VAL A 115 -2.36 16.21 20.64
CA VAL A 115 -3.78 16.35 20.30
C VAL A 115 -4.12 15.51 19.06
N MET A 116 -3.31 15.57 18.01
CA MET A 116 -3.52 14.77 16.79
C MET A 116 -3.45 13.27 17.06
N LEU A 117 -2.59 12.83 17.98
CA LEU A 117 -2.44 11.42 18.37
C LEU A 117 -3.38 10.99 19.48
N SER A 118 -4.20 11.89 20.02
CA SER A 118 -5.17 11.55 21.06
C SER A 118 -6.23 10.57 20.52
N GLU A 119 -6.78 9.76 21.42
CA GLU A 119 -7.86 8.82 21.08
C GLU A 119 -9.04 9.51 20.38
N GLY A 120 -9.46 10.68 20.86
CA GLY A 120 -10.56 11.43 20.28
C GLY A 120 -10.29 11.90 18.84
N ALA A 121 -9.08 12.41 18.58
CA ALA A 121 -8.70 12.82 17.23
C ALA A 121 -8.55 11.61 16.28
N GLN A 122 -7.91 10.54 16.76
CA GLN A 122 -7.72 9.32 15.97
C GLN A 122 -9.07 8.63 15.65
N ASN A 123 -9.98 8.54 16.62
CA ASN A 123 -11.33 8.05 16.38
C ASN A 123 -12.06 8.86 15.31
N ARG A 124 -11.88 10.18 15.30
CA ARG A 124 -12.50 11.05 14.32
C ARG A 124 -11.89 10.86 12.92
N ILE A 125 -10.56 10.74 12.84
CA ILE A 125 -9.86 10.47 11.57
C ILE A 125 -10.31 9.13 10.98
N VAL A 126 -10.42 8.09 11.80
CA VAL A 126 -10.89 6.77 11.36
C VAL A 126 -12.37 6.81 10.96
N TYR A 127 -13.20 7.53 11.69
CA TYR A 127 -14.65 7.56 11.48
C TYR A 127 -15.05 8.44 10.29
N ASP A 128 -14.45 9.64 10.19
CA ASP A 128 -14.79 10.63 9.13
C ASP A 128 -13.85 10.49 7.92
N GLY A 129 -12.76 9.78 8.08
CA GLY A 129 -11.57 9.89 7.21
C GLY A 129 -11.40 8.79 6.19
N GLN A 130 -12.45 8.12 5.75
CA GLN A 130 -12.30 7.22 4.61
C GLN A 130 -11.53 5.92 4.91
N ASP A 131 -11.84 5.30 6.05
CA ASP A 131 -11.35 3.95 6.39
C ASP A 131 -9.84 3.81 6.52
N ILE A 132 -9.26 4.80 7.15
CA ILE A 132 -7.88 4.76 7.60
C ILE A 132 -7.86 4.01 8.92
N LEU A 133 -7.15 2.89 8.96
CA LEU A 133 -6.94 2.16 10.20
C LEU A 133 -5.97 2.93 11.08
N SER A 134 -6.34 3.13 12.35
CA SER A 134 -5.43 3.70 13.33
C SER A 134 -4.54 2.59 13.91
N TYR A 135 -3.25 2.89 14.03
CA TYR A 135 -2.32 2.04 14.78
C TYR A 135 -2.33 2.29 16.29
N SER A 136 -3.16 3.20 16.76
CA SER A 136 -3.32 3.45 18.19
C SER A 136 -4.09 2.30 18.84
N GLN A 137 -3.52 1.72 19.89
CA GLN A 137 -4.14 0.62 20.66
C GLN A 137 -5.46 1.02 21.34
N ASN A 138 -5.69 2.31 21.53
CA ASN A 138 -6.87 2.84 22.21
C ASN A 138 -8.01 3.22 21.26
N VAL A 139 -7.83 2.99 19.96
CA VAL A 139 -8.85 3.32 18.94
C VAL A 139 -9.58 2.04 18.55
N SER A 140 -10.88 2.03 18.74
CA SER A 140 -11.71 0.89 18.35
C SER A 140 -11.70 0.71 16.83
N LEU A 141 -11.53 -0.52 16.39
CA LEU A 141 -11.66 -0.87 14.99
C LEU A 141 -13.08 -0.56 14.50
N ARG A 142 -13.17 0.30 13.51
CA ARG A 142 -14.41 0.58 12.78
C ARG A 142 -14.10 0.42 11.30
N LEU A 143 -14.81 -0.47 10.68
CA LEU A 143 -14.79 -0.64 9.23
C LEU A 143 -16.15 -0.21 8.68
N THR A 144 -16.14 0.39 7.52
CA THR A 144 -17.36 0.66 6.77
C THR A 144 -17.81 -0.60 6.02
N ASP A 145 -19.05 -0.61 5.56
CA ASP A 145 -19.68 -1.79 4.97
C ASP A 145 -18.86 -2.38 3.82
N TYR A 146 -18.20 -1.54 3.01
CA TYR A 146 -17.38 -2.01 1.89
C TYR A 146 -16.01 -2.60 2.29
N LEU A 147 -15.63 -2.52 3.57
CA LEU A 147 -14.45 -3.18 4.13
C LEU A 147 -14.80 -4.36 5.04
N GLU A 148 -16.07 -4.69 5.20
CA GLU A 148 -16.48 -5.81 6.07
C GLU A 148 -15.90 -7.14 5.63
N ASP A 149 -15.72 -7.38 4.34
CA ASP A 149 -15.15 -8.62 3.82
C ASP A 149 -13.69 -8.84 4.24
N VAL A 150 -12.97 -7.76 4.58
CA VAL A 150 -11.59 -7.84 5.08
C VAL A 150 -11.49 -7.73 6.59
N ARG A 151 -12.61 -7.57 7.32
CA ARG A 151 -12.63 -7.51 8.79
C ARG A 151 -11.86 -8.67 9.45
N PRO A 152 -12.07 -9.95 9.05
CA PRO A 152 -11.35 -11.06 9.68
C PRO A 152 -9.83 -10.94 9.53
N VAL A 153 -9.35 -10.41 8.41
CA VAL A 153 -7.93 -10.22 8.14
C VAL A 153 -7.34 -9.15 9.06
N VAL A 154 -8.09 -8.05 9.29
CA VAL A 154 -7.70 -6.98 10.20
C VAL A 154 -7.70 -7.46 11.65
N GLU A 155 -8.75 -8.16 12.08
CA GLU A 155 -8.89 -8.68 13.46
C GLU A 155 -7.83 -9.73 13.79
N GLN A 156 -7.41 -10.53 12.82
CA GLN A 156 -6.32 -11.51 12.96
C GLN A 156 -4.94 -10.87 12.86
N ASN A 157 -4.87 -9.56 12.60
CA ASN A 157 -3.62 -8.83 12.36
C ASN A 157 -2.78 -9.43 11.22
N HIS A 158 -3.43 -9.99 10.20
CA HIS A 158 -2.77 -10.45 8.98
C HIS A 158 -2.50 -9.28 8.04
N MET A 159 -1.79 -8.30 8.56
CA MET A 159 -1.40 -7.09 7.84
C MET A 159 0.10 -6.97 7.80
N TYR A 160 0.64 -6.61 6.66
CA TYR A 160 2.04 -6.24 6.55
C TYR A 160 2.17 -4.77 6.15
N ILE A 161 3.15 -4.10 6.76
CA ILE A 161 3.45 -2.71 6.45
C ILE A 161 4.48 -2.70 5.33
N ARG A 162 4.13 -2.07 4.22
CA ARG A 162 5.09 -1.83 3.16
C ARG A 162 6.08 -0.76 3.60
N ILE A 163 7.27 -1.18 3.99
CA ILE A 163 8.39 -0.30 4.28
C ILE A 163 9.46 -0.56 3.23
N ALA A 164 9.64 0.37 2.32
CA ALA A 164 10.71 0.31 1.33
C ALA A 164 11.40 1.66 1.23
N SER A 165 12.71 1.65 1.04
CA SER A 165 13.42 2.89 0.70
C SER A 165 12.99 3.37 -0.69
N ASN A 166 13.12 4.67 -0.93
CA ASN A 166 12.82 5.23 -2.25
C ASN A 166 13.70 4.61 -3.35
N ASP A 167 14.95 4.30 -3.02
CA ASP A 167 15.89 3.66 -3.96
C ASP A 167 15.41 2.26 -4.34
N PHE A 168 15.05 1.43 -3.33
CA PHE A 168 14.50 0.10 -3.59
C PHE A 168 13.22 0.16 -4.42
N PHE A 169 12.34 1.12 -4.12
CA PHE A 169 11.10 1.29 -4.88
C PHE A 169 11.37 1.68 -6.34
N SER A 170 12.32 2.59 -6.57
CA SER A 170 12.68 3.02 -7.93
C SER A 170 13.33 1.89 -8.74
N ILE A 171 14.25 1.15 -8.14
CA ILE A 171 14.90 0.00 -8.78
C ILE A 171 13.85 -1.09 -9.09
N SER A 172 13.01 -1.45 -8.13
CA SER A 172 11.98 -2.46 -8.32
C SER A 172 11.01 -2.07 -9.43
N LYS A 173 10.62 -0.79 -9.51
CA LYS A 173 9.76 -0.29 -10.57
C LYS A 173 10.41 -0.42 -11.95
N ASP A 174 11.69 -0.05 -12.08
CA ASP A 174 12.41 -0.18 -13.36
C ASP A 174 12.52 -1.64 -13.79
N VAL A 175 12.94 -2.51 -12.89
CA VAL A 175 13.10 -3.95 -13.15
C VAL A 175 11.77 -4.57 -13.59
N VAL A 176 10.68 -4.33 -12.85
CA VAL A 176 9.34 -4.83 -13.16
C VAL A 176 8.86 -4.30 -14.50
N SER A 177 9.08 -3.01 -14.80
CA SER A 177 8.71 -2.42 -16.08
C SER A 177 9.43 -3.09 -17.25
N ARG A 178 10.71 -3.41 -17.10
CA ARG A 178 11.51 -4.12 -18.11
C ARG A 178 11.05 -5.56 -18.31
N MET A 179 10.60 -6.24 -17.25
CA MET A 179 9.99 -7.56 -17.38
C MET A 179 8.69 -7.49 -18.20
N ILE A 180 7.84 -6.52 -17.91
CA ILE A 180 6.57 -6.30 -18.63
C ILE A 180 6.85 -5.94 -20.11
N ALA A 181 7.88 -5.15 -20.37
CA ALA A 181 8.30 -4.81 -21.73
C ALA A 181 8.97 -5.98 -22.48
N GLY A 182 9.22 -7.10 -21.80
CA GLY A 182 9.91 -8.27 -22.41
C GLY A 182 11.42 -8.09 -22.54
N GLU A 183 12.00 -7.08 -21.89
CA GLU A 183 13.44 -6.80 -21.91
C GLU A 183 14.22 -7.69 -20.93
N TYR A 184 13.58 -8.09 -19.83
CA TYR A 184 14.18 -8.93 -18.79
C TYR A 184 13.39 -10.23 -18.60
N THR A 185 14.12 -11.33 -18.49
CA THR A 185 13.60 -12.57 -17.92
C THR A 185 13.61 -12.48 -16.38
N ALA A 186 12.94 -13.42 -15.69
CA ALA A 186 12.96 -13.51 -14.24
C ALA A 186 14.39 -13.60 -13.67
N GLU A 187 15.28 -14.33 -14.34
CA GLU A 187 16.69 -14.46 -13.95
C GLU A 187 17.45 -13.13 -14.08
N GLN A 188 17.27 -12.44 -15.21
CA GLN A 188 17.91 -11.14 -15.42
C GLN A 188 17.37 -10.07 -14.47
N ALA A 189 16.09 -10.11 -14.16
CA ALA A 189 15.46 -9.20 -13.20
C ALA A 189 16.00 -9.39 -11.77
N TYR A 190 16.29 -10.63 -11.39
CA TYR A 190 16.86 -10.92 -10.08
C TYR A 190 18.34 -10.49 -9.97
N GLN A 191 19.09 -10.50 -11.07
CA GLN A 191 20.50 -10.11 -11.08
C GLN A 191 20.72 -8.60 -11.22
N ALA A 192 19.71 -7.85 -11.64
CA ALA A 192 19.78 -6.40 -11.84
C ALA A 192 19.67 -5.62 -10.52
#